data_4d6aa438d445bde56ded3339dbdc7dd9
#
_entry.id   4d6aa438d445bde56ded3339dbdc7dd9
#
_cell.length_a   1.000
_cell.length_b   1.000
_cell.length_c   1.000
_cell.angle_alpha   90.00
_cell.angle_beta   90.00
_cell.angle_gamma   90.00
#
_symmetry.space_group_name_H-M   'P 1'
#
loop_
_entity.id
_entity.type
_entity.pdbx_description
1 polymer ?
#
loop_
_entity_poly.entity_id
_entity_poly.type
_entity_poly.pdbx_seq_one_letter_code
_entity_poly.pdbx_strand_id
1 'polypeptide(L)'
;MIIEGGVIGYDTNIKTGGRGARYLGIGFTKQYRQDVVTVSMRAVSVLTGEVLLNVQTRKTILSYGSGGDVFRFIEEGTQLVEIEDGVGNNESVTYATRSAIEAAVLELVYQGHERGYWKIEEVNENEETN
;
A
#
# COMPACT_ATOMS: atom_id res chain seq x y z
N MET A 1 16.67 1.83 -18.60
CA MET A 1 16.40 1.55 -17.17
C MET A 1 15.26 0.56 -17.06
N ILE A 2 15.44 -0.43 -16.22
CA ILE A 2 14.42 -1.44 -15.94
C ILE A 2 13.94 -1.24 -14.52
N ILE A 3 12.62 -1.26 -14.34
CA ILE A 3 11.99 -1.25 -13.01
C ILE A 3 11.46 -2.65 -12.76
N GLU A 4 11.87 -3.25 -11.67
CA GLU A 4 11.42 -4.57 -11.27
C GLU A 4 11.05 -4.59 -9.79
N GLY A 5 10.20 -5.50 -9.41
CA GLY A 5 9.78 -5.60 -8.03
C GLY A 5 8.90 -6.81 -7.78
N GLY A 6 8.54 -6.98 -6.53
CA GLY A 6 7.67 -8.06 -6.12
C GLY A 6 7.25 -7.96 -4.67
N VAL A 7 6.31 -8.79 -4.29
CA VAL A 7 5.89 -8.96 -2.91
C VAL A 7 6.93 -9.80 -2.20
N ILE A 8 7.59 -9.24 -1.20
CA ILE A 8 8.64 -9.92 -0.44
C ILE A 8 8.19 -10.39 0.93
N GLY A 9 7.02 -9.95 1.38
CA GLY A 9 6.46 -10.36 2.65
C GLY A 9 4.95 -10.25 2.65
N TYR A 10 4.32 -11.24 3.27
CA TYR A 10 2.90 -11.24 3.50
C TYR A 10 2.63 -11.92 4.83
N ASP A 11 2.06 -11.17 5.78
CA ASP A 11 1.72 -11.67 7.10
C ASP A 11 0.24 -11.47 7.38
N THR A 12 -0.40 -12.49 7.93
CA THR A 12 -1.79 -12.43 8.38
C THR A 12 -1.86 -12.81 9.84
N ASN A 13 -2.49 -11.97 10.64
CA ASN A 13 -2.70 -12.22 12.07
C ASN A 13 -4.14 -11.92 12.46
N ILE A 14 -4.66 -12.76 13.35
CA ILE A 14 -5.95 -12.52 13.99
C ILE A 14 -5.70 -11.81 15.32
N LYS A 15 -6.36 -10.69 15.51
CA LYS A 15 -6.20 -9.85 16.69
C LYS A 15 -7.55 -9.54 17.34
N THR A 16 -7.52 -9.15 18.61
CA THR A 16 -8.68 -8.67 19.34
C THR A 16 -8.32 -7.41 20.10
N GLY A 17 -9.25 -6.47 20.13
CA GLY A 17 -9.06 -5.21 20.87
C GLY A 17 -8.00 -4.30 20.26
N GLY A 18 -7.58 -3.33 21.05
CA GLY A 18 -6.51 -2.40 20.69
C GLY A 18 -6.91 -1.37 19.65
N ARG A 19 -5.89 -0.76 19.08
CA ARG A 19 -6.03 0.34 18.12
C ARG A 19 -6.76 -0.08 16.84
N GLY A 20 -6.50 -1.30 16.36
CA GLY A 20 -7.14 -1.81 15.16
C GLY A 20 -8.65 -1.96 15.32
N ALA A 21 -9.11 -2.41 16.48
CA ALA A 21 -10.53 -2.51 16.76
C ALA A 21 -11.21 -1.14 16.76
N ARG A 22 -10.52 -0.11 17.25
CA ARG A 22 -11.02 1.26 17.23
C ARG A 22 -11.14 1.81 15.80
N TYR A 23 -10.17 1.54 14.95
CA TYR A 23 -10.21 1.95 13.54
C TYR A 23 -11.37 1.31 12.79
N LEU A 24 -11.65 0.04 13.09
CA LEU A 24 -12.75 -0.68 12.46
C LEU A 24 -14.11 -0.35 13.08
N GLY A 25 -14.14 0.36 14.22
CA GLY A 25 -15.38 0.67 14.94
C GLY A 25 -16.05 -0.53 15.59
N ILE A 26 -15.25 -1.54 15.95
CA ILE A 26 -15.75 -2.76 16.59
C ILE A 26 -15.42 -2.78 18.09
N GLY A 27 -16.12 -3.62 18.82
CA GLY A 27 -15.88 -3.79 20.25
C GLY A 27 -14.55 -4.50 20.54
N PHE A 28 -14.07 -4.34 21.79
CA PHE A 28 -12.79 -4.90 22.21
C PHE A 28 -12.74 -6.43 22.21
N THR A 29 -13.89 -7.08 22.24
CA THR A 29 -13.98 -8.54 22.22
C THR A 29 -14.09 -9.13 20.82
N LYS A 30 -14.33 -8.31 19.84
CA LYS A 30 -14.50 -8.76 18.47
C LYS A 30 -13.14 -8.97 17.79
N GLN A 31 -13.00 -10.09 17.08
CA GLN A 31 -11.78 -10.42 16.37
C GLN A 31 -11.75 -9.74 15.00
N TYR A 32 -10.56 -9.34 14.59
CA TYR A 32 -10.30 -8.79 13.25
C TYR A 32 -9.02 -9.38 12.69
N ARG A 33 -8.89 -9.34 11.39
CA ARG A 33 -7.69 -9.79 10.70
C ARG A 33 -6.82 -8.60 10.33
N GLN A 34 -5.53 -8.72 10.59
CA GLN A 34 -4.52 -7.76 10.17
C GLN A 34 -3.66 -8.41 9.08
N ASP A 35 -3.70 -7.84 7.88
CA ASP A 35 -2.87 -8.26 6.76
C ASP A 35 -1.79 -7.21 6.52
N VAL A 36 -0.53 -7.64 6.48
CA VAL A 36 0.61 -6.78 6.20
C VAL A 36 1.29 -7.27 4.94
N VAL A 37 1.35 -6.40 3.94
CA VAL A 37 1.99 -6.68 2.66
C VAL A 37 3.22 -5.80 2.53
N THR A 38 4.37 -6.40 2.24
CA THR A 38 5.62 -5.69 1.98
C THR A 38 6.02 -5.89 0.53
N VAL A 39 6.23 -4.79 -0.17
CA VAL A 39 6.63 -4.77 -1.58
C VAL A 39 8.01 -4.14 -1.69
N SER A 40 8.89 -4.75 -2.45
CA SER A 40 10.18 -4.19 -2.81
C SER A 40 10.19 -3.88 -4.30
N MET A 41 10.72 -2.73 -4.65
CA MET A 41 10.84 -2.28 -6.03
C MET A 41 12.19 -1.63 -6.25
N ARG A 42 12.82 -1.91 -7.39
CA ARG A 42 14.13 -1.36 -7.71
C ARG A 42 14.21 -0.91 -9.14
N ALA A 43 15.05 0.10 -9.37
CA ALA A 43 15.41 0.57 -10.69
C ALA A 43 16.84 0.17 -10.99
N VAL A 44 17.03 -0.47 -12.15
CA VAL A 44 18.33 -1.02 -12.57
C VAL A 44 18.75 -0.36 -13.86
N SER A 45 20.01 0.06 -13.94
CA SER A 45 20.58 0.59 -15.17
C SER A 45 20.77 -0.54 -16.20
N VAL A 46 20.23 -0.34 -17.39
CA VAL A 46 20.40 -1.30 -18.50
C VAL A 46 21.84 -1.35 -18.99
N LEU A 47 22.54 -0.22 -18.89
CA LEU A 47 23.92 -0.09 -19.42
C LEU A 47 24.94 -0.76 -18.50
N THR A 48 24.78 -0.65 -17.19
CA THR A 48 25.80 -1.10 -16.22
C THR A 48 25.33 -2.27 -15.37
N GLY A 49 24.03 -2.56 -15.34
CA GLY A 49 23.45 -3.55 -14.43
C GLY A 49 23.40 -3.09 -12.97
N GLU A 50 23.76 -1.85 -12.70
CA GLU A 50 23.79 -1.31 -11.35
C GLU A 50 22.38 -0.98 -10.85
N VAL A 51 22.11 -1.30 -9.58
CA VAL A 51 20.87 -0.90 -8.91
C VAL A 51 20.98 0.56 -8.52
N LEU A 52 20.18 1.41 -9.14
CA LEU A 52 20.17 2.85 -8.91
C LEU A 52 19.33 3.21 -7.69
N LEU A 53 18.20 2.55 -7.52
CA LEU A 53 17.25 2.80 -6.45
C LEU A 53 16.66 1.49 -5.96
N ASN A 54 16.41 1.43 -4.66
CA ASN A 54 15.71 0.33 -4.03
C ASN A 54 14.73 0.91 -3.01
N VAL A 55 13.45 0.60 -3.19
CA VAL A 55 12.36 1.12 -2.37
C VAL A 55 11.58 -0.04 -1.79
N GLN A 56 11.23 0.05 -0.53
CA GLN A 56 10.33 -0.91 0.12
C GLN A 56 9.14 -0.15 0.70
N THR A 57 7.95 -0.71 0.50
CA THR A 57 6.73 -0.19 1.10
C THR A 57 6.01 -1.29 1.85
N ARG A 58 5.37 -0.89 2.93
CA ARG A 58 4.56 -1.79 3.76
C ARG A 58 3.18 -1.20 3.91
N LYS A 59 2.17 -2.01 3.63
CA LYS A 59 0.77 -1.64 3.83
C LYS A 59 0.11 -2.61 4.78
N THR A 60 -0.67 -2.06 5.70
CA THR A 60 -1.42 -2.81 6.68
C THR A 60 -2.90 -2.60 6.44
N ILE A 61 -3.63 -3.69 6.29
CA ILE A 61 -5.09 -3.68 6.13
C ILE A 61 -5.73 -4.41 7.30
N LEU A 62 -6.71 -3.77 7.90
CA LEU A 62 -7.53 -4.33 8.95
C LEU A 62 -8.89 -4.71 8.38
N SER A 63 -9.35 -5.93 8.65
CA SER A 63 -10.62 -6.40 8.14
C SER A 63 -11.38 -7.26 9.14
N TYR A 64 -12.71 -7.19 9.08
CA TYR A 64 -13.56 -8.06 9.86
C TYR A 64 -14.83 -8.39 9.09
N GLY A 65 -15.45 -9.53 9.40
CA GLY A 65 -16.71 -9.94 8.82
C GLY A 65 -17.87 -9.17 9.44
N SER A 66 -18.72 -8.57 8.63
CA SER A 66 -19.90 -7.82 9.08
C SER A 66 -21.21 -8.48 8.68
N GLY A 67 -21.27 -9.80 8.82
CA GLY A 67 -22.43 -10.60 8.48
C GLY A 67 -22.49 -10.95 6.98
N GLY A 68 -22.97 -12.15 6.68
CA GLY A 68 -23.00 -12.66 5.32
C GLY A 68 -21.61 -12.73 4.71
N ASP A 69 -21.51 -12.42 3.43
CA ASP A 69 -20.26 -12.44 2.68
C ASP A 69 -19.56 -11.08 2.59
N VAL A 70 -20.05 -10.08 3.32
CA VAL A 70 -19.50 -8.73 3.29
C VAL A 70 -18.43 -8.57 4.36
N PHE A 71 -17.26 -8.09 3.94
CA PHE A 71 -16.15 -7.73 4.83
C PHE A 71 -15.94 -6.23 4.82
N ARG A 72 -15.71 -5.68 6.01
CA ARG A 72 -15.25 -4.30 6.14
C ARG A 72 -13.76 -4.31 6.38
N PHE A 73 -13.05 -3.49 5.65
CA PHE A 73 -11.61 -3.33 5.84
C PHE A 73 -11.22 -1.86 5.76
N ILE A 74 -10.11 -1.57 6.39
CA ILE A 74 -9.57 -0.23 6.49
C ILE A 74 -8.06 -0.31 6.29
N GLU A 75 -7.52 0.65 5.56
CA GLU A 75 -6.09 0.77 5.39
C GLU A 75 -5.48 1.51 6.58
N GLU A 76 -4.58 0.84 7.29
CA GLU A 76 -3.83 1.42 8.39
C GLU A 76 -2.45 1.88 7.87
N GLY A 77 -1.96 3.01 8.37
CA GLY A 77 -0.62 3.48 8.05
C GLY A 77 -0.55 4.58 6.99
N THR A 78 -1.69 5.01 6.48
CA THR A 78 -1.79 6.24 5.68
C THR A 78 -2.52 7.32 6.45
N GLN A 79 -2.30 8.58 6.07
CA GLN A 79 -2.97 9.72 6.72
C GLN A 79 -4.47 9.75 6.44
N LEU A 80 -4.89 9.12 5.35
CA LEU A 80 -6.30 9.00 5.00
C LEU A 80 -6.76 7.59 5.32
N VAL A 81 -7.70 7.49 6.23
CA VAL A 81 -8.33 6.24 6.61
C VAL A 81 -9.60 6.11 5.77
N GLU A 82 -9.57 5.22 4.78
CA GLU A 82 -10.73 4.90 3.97
C GLU A 82 -11.30 3.56 4.39
N ILE A 83 -12.59 3.55 4.71
CA ILE A 83 -13.31 2.32 5.02
C ILE A 83 -13.96 1.84 3.73
N GLU A 84 -13.65 0.62 3.33
CA GLU A 84 -14.24 0.00 2.17
C GLU A 84 -14.97 -1.28 2.56
N ASP A 85 -16.04 -1.56 1.85
CA ASP A 85 -16.75 -2.81 1.98
C ASP A 85 -16.38 -3.71 0.79
N GLY A 86 -16.01 -4.94 1.10
CA GLY A 86 -15.64 -5.92 0.10
C GLY A 86 -16.43 -7.20 0.25
N VAL A 87 -16.45 -8.00 -0.81
CA VAL A 87 -17.11 -9.30 -0.84
C VAL A 87 -16.03 -10.39 -0.96
N GLY A 88 -15.93 -11.26 0.05
CA GLY A 88 -14.97 -12.34 0.07
C GLY A 88 -13.66 -11.99 0.78
N ASN A 89 -12.91 -13.04 1.13
CA ASN A 89 -11.70 -12.93 1.96
C ASN A 89 -10.49 -12.33 1.22
N ASN A 90 -10.50 -12.35 -0.12
CA ASN A 90 -9.35 -11.98 -0.93
C ASN A 90 -9.32 -10.51 -1.33
N GLU A 91 -10.40 -9.77 -1.16
CA GLU A 91 -10.47 -8.37 -1.58
C GLU A 91 -9.54 -7.46 -0.77
N SER A 92 -9.45 -7.68 0.54
CA SER A 92 -8.54 -6.88 1.38
C SER A 92 -7.07 -7.13 1.02
N VAL A 93 -6.71 -8.37 0.69
CA VAL A 93 -5.37 -8.74 0.25
C VAL A 93 -5.03 -8.10 -1.10
N THR A 94 -5.96 -8.17 -2.05
CA THR A 94 -5.81 -7.54 -3.37
C THR A 94 -5.64 -6.03 -3.24
N TYR A 95 -6.45 -5.40 -2.41
CA TYR A 95 -6.37 -3.98 -2.14
C TYR A 95 -5.04 -3.60 -1.50
N ALA A 96 -4.60 -4.35 -0.48
CA ALA A 96 -3.33 -4.10 0.19
C ALA A 96 -2.14 -4.21 -0.77
N THR A 97 -2.13 -5.24 -1.61
CA THR A 97 -1.08 -5.46 -2.60
C THR A 97 -1.04 -4.33 -3.61
N ARG A 98 -2.19 -3.95 -4.15
CA ARG A 98 -2.29 -2.83 -5.10
C ARG A 98 -1.79 -1.53 -4.49
N SER A 99 -2.25 -1.21 -3.28
CA SER A 99 -1.85 0.02 -2.58
C SER A 99 -0.36 0.04 -2.27
N ALA A 100 0.22 -1.10 -1.89
CA ALA A 100 1.65 -1.20 -1.64
C ALA A 100 2.47 -0.99 -2.92
N ILE A 101 2.03 -1.55 -4.04
CA ILE A 101 2.69 -1.37 -5.34
C ILE A 101 2.61 0.09 -5.78
N GLU A 102 1.44 0.70 -5.69
CA GLU A 102 1.25 2.12 -6.04
C GLU A 102 2.15 3.03 -5.21
N ALA A 103 2.21 2.78 -3.90
CA ALA A 103 3.08 3.54 -3.01
C ALA A 103 4.57 3.35 -3.35
N ALA A 104 4.98 2.13 -3.70
CA ALA A 104 6.35 1.84 -4.11
C ALA A 104 6.72 2.55 -5.41
N VAL A 105 5.83 2.57 -6.38
CA VAL A 105 6.04 3.29 -7.66
C VAL A 105 6.20 4.78 -7.41
N LEU A 106 5.32 5.38 -6.61
CA LEU A 106 5.40 6.81 -6.29
C LEU A 106 6.70 7.15 -5.56
N GLU A 107 7.08 6.36 -4.59
CA GLU A 107 8.32 6.57 -3.84
C GLU A 107 9.54 6.45 -4.73
N LEU A 108 9.56 5.46 -5.62
CA LEU A 108 10.63 5.26 -6.59
C LEU A 108 10.78 6.48 -7.51
N VAL A 109 9.66 6.98 -8.02
CA VAL A 109 9.63 8.15 -8.91
C VAL A 109 10.17 9.39 -8.21
N TYR A 110 9.74 9.63 -6.97
CA TYR A 110 10.21 10.77 -6.19
C TYR A 110 11.69 10.67 -5.84
N GLN A 111 12.16 9.51 -5.41
CA GLN A 111 13.58 9.32 -5.08
C GLN A 111 14.47 9.48 -6.30
N GLY A 112 14.03 8.98 -7.46
CA GLY A 112 14.77 9.15 -8.69
C GLY A 112 14.88 10.62 -9.11
N HIS A 113 13.81 11.38 -8.93
CA HIS A 113 13.81 12.82 -9.15
C HIS A 113 14.78 13.54 -8.20
N GLU A 114 14.73 13.23 -6.91
CA GLU A 114 15.62 13.84 -5.91
C GLU A 114 17.10 13.54 -6.17
N ARG A 115 17.40 12.35 -6.67
CA ARG A 115 18.77 11.94 -6.99
C ARG A 115 19.24 12.39 -8.37
N GLY A 116 18.37 13.03 -9.15
CA GLY A 116 18.71 13.56 -10.46
C GLY A 116 18.70 12.56 -11.61
N TYR A 117 18.16 11.37 -11.40
CA TYR A 117 18.07 10.35 -12.46
C TYR A 117 17.04 10.71 -13.53
N TRP A 118 16.00 11.44 -13.14
CA TRP A 118 14.97 11.98 -14.04
C TRP A 118 14.31 13.17 -13.41
N LYS A 119 13.49 13.88 -14.22
CA LYS A 119 12.70 15.01 -13.74
C LYS A 119 11.22 14.69 -13.80
N ILE A 120 10.51 15.06 -12.74
CA ILE A 120 9.07 15.04 -12.73
C ILE A 120 8.59 16.38 -13.27
N GLU A 121 7.75 16.35 -14.32
CA GLU A 121 7.08 17.55 -14.79
C GLU A 121 5.95 17.90 -13.82
N GLU A 122 6.08 19.06 -13.16
CA GLU A 122 4.98 19.60 -12.37
C GLU A 122 3.96 20.21 -13.33
N VAL A 123 2.75 19.68 -13.27
CA VAL A 123 1.63 20.29 -13.97
C VAL A 123 1.30 21.59 -13.23
N ASN A 124 1.60 22.71 -13.87
CA ASN A 124 1.29 24.01 -13.30
C ASN A 124 -0.21 24.26 -13.49
N GLU A 125 -0.96 24.37 -12.40
CA GLU A 125 -2.42 24.63 -12.45
C GLU A 125 -2.77 25.87 -13.30
N ASN A 126 -1.86 26.82 -13.38
CA ASN A 126 -2.04 28.01 -14.21
C ASN A 126 -1.95 27.75 -15.72
N GLU A 127 -1.36 26.66 -16.13
CA GLU A 127 -1.31 26.25 -17.55
C GLU A 127 -2.55 25.49 -17.98
N GLU A 128 -3.23 24.81 -17.06
CA GLU A 128 -4.46 24.08 -17.34
C GLU A 128 -5.68 24.99 -17.55
N THR A 129 -5.64 26.23 -17.05
CA THR A 129 -6.75 27.17 -17.17
C THR A 129 -6.72 28.00 -18.45
N ASN A 130 -5.74 27.80 -19.27
CA ASN A 130 -5.61 28.42 -20.59
C ASN A 130 -5.94 27.43 -21.69
#